data_bd7dda12f5c1b6a325a631d87295a605
#
_entry.id   bd7dda12f5c1b6a325a631d87295a605
#
_cell.length_a   1.000
_cell.length_b   1.000
_cell.length_c   1.000
_cell.angle_alpha   90.00
_cell.angle_beta   90.00
_cell.angle_gamma   90.00
#
_symmetry.space_group_name_H-M   'P 1'
#
loop_
_entity.id
_entity.type
_entity.pdbx_description
1 polymer ?
#
loop_
_entity_poly.entity_id
_entity_poly.type
_entity_poly.pdbx_seq_one_letter_code
_entity_poly.pdbx_strand_id
1 'polypeptide(L)'
;MRKRNTGILRTLLITIAAVAALLAVIIIAIKVFDIVRTDEDRKTASRFGLYVPADVGGHSLNVVSYGNDTGHTLVFLAGLGIEDMSITYRDMTDVLAKDNKIVFIDRAGYGLSDDTATPMDVENIVEDYRKALGSCGIEGPYVLVAHSLGGVYATFWESTHPEQIEGVVFLDSTQLREDTFPEGKLTNTHERSEILMNKLGLFRFSVPGSEDIPEGEDLKGASSRLSYLICNSSLWNEAMDSEYDLISSNCNKTWKKIASNDIPKVYICATWGSDTDQKYIDARENILKPYLAKMGNCDLVLLPGIHLIYEQRPVECAKIIEDLLKRI
;
A
#
# COMPACT_ATOMS: atom_id res chain seq x y z
N MET A 1 63.24 14.52 15.37
CA MET A 1 61.87 14.93 14.96
C MET A 1 61.02 13.77 14.39
N ARG A 2 61.54 12.83 13.58
CA ARG A 2 60.79 11.77 12.90
C ARG A 2 60.11 10.75 13.88
N LYS A 3 60.70 10.38 15.03
CA LYS A 3 60.14 9.44 16.01
C LYS A 3 58.94 10.01 16.80
N ARG A 4 58.83 11.32 16.98
CA ARG A 4 57.74 11.99 17.71
C ARG A 4 56.45 12.03 16.92
N ASN A 5 56.54 12.16 15.58
CA ASN A 5 55.38 12.15 14.67
C ASN A 5 54.75 10.76 14.52
N THR A 6 55.55 9.66 14.61
CA THR A 6 55.01 8.29 14.51
C THR A 6 54.20 7.91 15.75
N GLY A 7 54.56 8.40 16.94
CA GLY A 7 53.79 8.20 18.17
C GLY A 7 52.42 8.88 18.13
N ILE A 8 52.38 10.14 17.70
CA ILE A 8 51.14 10.91 17.59
C ILE A 8 50.21 10.26 16.54
N LEU A 9 50.73 9.87 15.39
CA LEU A 9 49.97 9.22 14.33
C LEU A 9 49.37 7.90 14.82
N ARG A 10 50.15 7.07 15.54
CA ARG A 10 49.66 5.81 16.11
C ARG A 10 48.52 6.03 17.13
N THR A 11 48.66 7.01 18.03
CA THR A 11 47.61 7.36 18.99
C THR A 11 46.37 7.83 18.29
N LEU A 12 46.51 8.71 17.28
CA LEU A 12 45.36 9.18 16.47
C LEU A 12 44.60 8.01 15.79
N LEU A 13 45.35 7.09 15.17
CA LEU A 13 44.75 5.92 14.49
C LEU A 13 44.03 5.00 15.51
N ILE A 14 44.60 4.78 16.69
CA ILE A 14 43.97 3.98 17.77
C ILE A 14 42.69 4.68 18.24
N THR A 15 42.71 6.01 18.41
CA THR A 15 41.53 6.78 18.83
C THR A 15 40.43 6.71 17.75
N ILE A 16 40.77 6.90 16.47
CA ILE A 16 39.82 6.78 15.37
C ILE A 16 39.21 5.36 15.32
N ALA A 17 40.04 4.32 15.46
CA ALA A 17 39.60 2.93 15.50
C ALA A 17 38.65 2.64 16.67
N ALA A 18 38.98 3.19 17.86
CA ALA A 18 38.12 3.03 19.04
C ALA A 18 36.80 3.77 18.90
N VAL A 19 36.77 4.97 18.34
CA VAL A 19 35.53 5.72 18.03
C VAL A 19 34.70 4.98 16.98
N ALA A 20 35.32 4.50 15.92
CA ALA A 20 34.62 3.73 14.88
C ALA A 20 34.01 2.42 15.45
N ALA A 21 34.76 1.72 16.32
CA ALA A 21 34.23 0.52 16.99
C ALA A 21 33.07 0.85 17.93
N LEU A 22 33.12 1.95 18.67
CA LEU A 22 32.02 2.40 19.52
C LEU A 22 30.78 2.74 18.70
N LEU A 23 30.94 3.48 17.59
CA LEU A 23 29.84 3.81 16.68
C LEU A 23 29.22 2.55 16.06
N ALA A 24 30.03 1.58 15.66
CA ALA A 24 29.53 0.30 15.15
C ALA A 24 28.69 -0.46 16.21
N VAL A 25 29.13 -0.48 17.46
CA VAL A 25 28.37 -1.09 18.57
C VAL A 25 27.03 -0.38 18.77
N ILE A 26 27.03 0.95 18.74
CA ILE A 26 25.80 1.76 18.88
C ILE A 26 24.83 1.44 17.73
N ILE A 27 25.29 1.43 16.47
CA ILE A 27 24.46 1.11 15.31
C ILE A 27 23.88 -0.32 15.42
N ILE A 28 24.69 -1.29 15.83
CA ILE A 28 24.23 -2.67 16.05
C ILE A 28 23.14 -2.69 17.14
N ALA A 29 23.34 -2.00 18.24
CA ALA A 29 22.37 -1.95 19.32
C ALA A 29 21.04 -1.33 18.88
N ILE A 30 21.09 -0.24 18.10
CA ILE A 30 19.91 0.41 17.51
C ILE A 30 19.18 -0.57 16.59
N LYS A 31 19.92 -1.28 15.70
CA LYS A 31 19.30 -2.23 14.79
C LYS A 31 18.69 -3.44 15.50
N VAL A 32 19.33 -3.95 16.54
CA VAL A 32 18.76 -5.01 17.38
C VAL A 32 17.47 -4.52 18.05
N PHE A 33 17.48 -3.30 18.59
CA PHE A 33 16.28 -2.70 19.19
C PHE A 33 15.14 -2.58 18.15
N ASP A 34 15.43 -2.09 16.96
CA ASP A 34 14.47 -1.97 15.85
C ASP A 34 13.86 -3.34 15.47
N ILE A 35 14.69 -4.39 15.32
CA ILE A 35 14.24 -5.76 15.03
C ILE A 35 13.32 -6.29 16.13
N VAL A 36 13.69 -6.11 17.39
CA VAL A 36 12.89 -6.58 18.54
C VAL A 36 11.53 -5.86 18.55
N ARG A 37 11.54 -4.55 18.38
CA ARG A 37 10.29 -3.76 18.35
C ARG A 37 9.41 -4.13 17.17
N THR A 38 9.96 -4.35 15.98
CA THR A 38 9.20 -4.81 14.80
C THR A 38 8.53 -6.16 15.07
N ASP A 39 9.23 -7.09 15.73
CA ASP A 39 8.64 -8.39 16.09
C ASP A 39 7.53 -8.23 17.15
N GLU A 40 7.69 -7.35 18.13
CA GLU A 40 6.64 -7.01 19.10
C GLU A 40 5.42 -6.36 18.45
N ASP A 41 5.63 -5.44 17.50
CA ASP A 41 4.57 -4.79 16.73
C ASP A 41 3.77 -5.83 15.93
N ARG A 42 4.45 -6.73 15.23
CA ARG A 42 3.84 -7.83 14.48
C ARG A 42 3.06 -8.80 15.38
N LYS A 43 3.60 -9.14 16.55
CA LYS A 43 2.89 -9.95 17.55
C LYS A 43 1.66 -9.23 18.08
N THR A 44 1.76 -7.94 18.33
CA THR A 44 0.61 -7.12 18.74
C THR A 44 -0.47 -7.10 17.65
N ALA A 45 -0.09 -6.82 16.41
CA ALA A 45 -1.02 -6.85 15.26
C ALA A 45 -1.66 -8.24 15.08
N SER A 46 -0.89 -9.34 15.29
CA SER A 46 -1.40 -10.72 15.22
C SER A 46 -2.52 -11.00 16.23
N ARG A 47 -2.49 -10.38 17.41
CA ARG A 47 -3.56 -10.53 18.43
C ARG A 47 -4.91 -10.04 17.92
N PHE A 48 -4.92 -9.13 16.96
CA PHE A 48 -6.11 -8.58 16.31
C PHE A 48 -6.38 -9.17 14.92
N GLY A 49 -5.60 -10.19 14.51
CA GLY A 49 -5.72 -10.78 13.17
C GLY A 49 -5.24 -9.85 12.04
N LEU A 50 -4.39 -8.85 12.35
CA LEU A 50 -3.90 -7.86 11.40
C LEU A 50 -2.49 -8.19 10.83
N TYR A 51 -1.88 -9.31 11.25
CA TYR A 51 -0.61 -9.78 10.70
C TYR A 51 -0.71 -11.24 10.30
N VAL A 52 -0.70 -11.48 8.99
CA VAL A 52 -0.72 -12.82 8.36
C VAL A 52 0.28 -12.79 7.20
N PRO A 53 1.55 -13.17 7.42
CA PRO A 53 2.56 -13.13 6.38
C PRO A 53 2.36 -14.24 5.35
N ALA A 54 2.38 -13.87 4.07
CA ALA A 54 2.31 -14.74 2.90
C ALA A 54 3.63 -14.68 2.14
N ASP A 55 4.35 -15.80 2.02
CA ASP A 55 5.60 -15.87 1.26
C ASP A 55 5.34 -15.73 -0.24
N VAL A 56 6.04 -14.79 -0.88
CA VAL A 56 5.96 -14.56 -2.33
C VAL A 56 7.24 -14.92 -3.07
N GLY A 57 8.22 -15.49 -2.36
CA GLY A 57 9.51 -15.94 -2.90
C GLY A 57 10.61 -14.90 -2.74
N GLY A 58 11.10 -14.74 -1.51
CA GLY A 58 12.22 -13.85 -1.15
C GLY A 58 11.84 -12.75 -0.17
N HIS A 59 10.56 -12.46 0.00
CA HIS A 59 9.96 -11.60 1.01
C HIS A 59 8.52 -12.05 1.26
N SER A 60 7.87 -11.48 2.27
CA SER A 60 6.48 -11.80 2.60
C SER A 60 5.59 -10.57 2.50
N LEU A 61 4.39 -10.73 1.94
CA LEU A 61 3.35 -9.74 2.02
C LEU A 61 2.41 -10.04 3.20
N ASN A 62 1.88 -9.00 3.82
CA ASN A 62 0.84 -9.16 4.83
C ASN A 62 -0.53 -9.26 4.15
N VAL A 63 -1.27 -10.36 4.44
CA VAL A 63 -2.60 -10.63 3.85
C VAL A 63 -3.62 -10.80 4.95
N VAL A 64 -4.40 -9.76 5.21
CA VAL A 64 -5.46 -9.80 6.22
C VAL A 64 -6.79 -10.16 5.56
N SER A 65 -7.47 -11.19 6.04
CA SER A 65 -8.79 -11.57 5.52
C SER A 65 -9.81 -11.82 6.63
N TYR A 66 -11.05 -11.44 6.35
CA TYR A 66 -12.20 -11.68 7.24
C TYR A 66 -13.52 -11.59 6.47
N GLY A 67 -14.62 -11.85 7.15
CA GLY A 67 -15.98 -11.77 6.58
C GLY A 67 -16.53 -13.14 6.21
N ASN A 68 -17.37 -13.19 5.19
CA ASN A 68 -18.08 -14.37 4.77
C ASN A 68 -17.42 -15.07 3.58
N ASP A 69 -16.96 -16.30 3.77
CA ASP A 69 -16.29 -17.10 2.74
C ASP A 69 -17.22 -17.64 1.64
N THR A 70 -18.54 -17.46 1.78
CA THR A 70 -19.53 -18.00 0.80
C THR A 70 -19.94 -16.97 -0.25
N GLY A 71 -19.52 -15.72 -0.11
CA GLY A 71 -19.77 -14.64 -1.07
C GLY A 71 -18.59 -14.40 -2.00
N HIS A 72 -18.59 -13.21 -2.61
CA HIS A 72 -17.47 -12.76 -3.45
C HIS A 72 -16.21 -12.51 -2.62
N THR A 73 -15.04 -12.67 -3.23
CA THR A 73 -13.76 -12.33 -2.63
C THR A 73 -13.33 -10.93 -3.08
N LEU A 74 -13.44 -9.94 -2.20
CA LEU A 74 -13.07 -8.55 -2.46
C LEU A 74 -11.63 -8.31 -2.04
N VAL A 75 -10.74 -8.06 -2.99
CA VAL A 75 -9.31 -7.80 -2.77
C VAL A 75 -9.04 -6.30 -2.84
N PHE A 76 -8.59 -5.72 -1.73
CA PHE A 76 -8.35 -4.29 -1.58
C PHE A 76 -6.88 -3.95 -1.87
N LEU A 77 -6.68 -2.96 -2.74
CA LEU A 77 -5.37 -2.50 -3.20
C LEU A 77 -5.20 -1.01 -2.86
N ALA A 78 -4.23 -0.72 -2.00
CA ALA A 78 -3.99 0.63 -1.47
C ALA A 78 -3.41 1.61 -2.49
N GLY A 79 -3.67 2.90 -2.27
CA GLY A 79 -2.95 4.01 -2.88
C GLY A 79 -1.51 4.14 -2.40
N LEU A 80 -0.79 5.13 -2.92
CA LEU A 80 0.56 5.48 -2.46
C LEU A 80 0.48 6.02 -1.02
N GLY A 81 1.35 5.55 -0.14
CA GLY A 81 1.42 6.01 1.25
C GLY A 81 0.25 5.59 2.15
N ILE A 82 -0.59 4.64 1.72
CA ILE A 82 -1.64 4.05 2.57
C ILE A 82 -1.15 2.71 3.09
N GLU A 83 -0.94 2.62 4.39
CA GLU A 83 -0.26 1.50 5.05
C GLU A 83 -1.19 0.68 5.96
N ASP A 84 -2.31 1.25 6.37
CA ASP A 84 -3.21 0.71 7.39
C ASP A 84 -4.64 0.40 6.89
N MET A 85 -4.76 -0.07 5.64
CA MET A 85 -6.06 -0.40 5.01
C MET A 85 -6.96 -1.27 5.90
N SER A 86 -6.37 -2.25 6.58
CA SER A 86 -7.09 -3.17 7.47
C SER A 86 -7.77 -2.48 8.66
N ILE A 87 -7.52 -1.18 8.86
CA ILE A 87 -8.14 -0.33 9.88
C ILE A 87 -8.96 0.78 9.24
N THR A 88 -8.34 1.59 8.37
CA THR A 88 -8.98 2.79 7.80
C THR A 88 -10.15 2.49 6.88
N TYR A 89 -10.21 1.30 6.27
CA TYR A 89 -11.33 0.89 5.42
C TYR A 89 -12.48 0.20 6.17
N ARG A 90 -12.35 -0.01 7.51
CA ARG A 90 -13.32 -0.81 8.29
C ARG A 90 -14.74 -0.32 8.21
N ASP A 91 -14.99 0.98 8.29
CA ASP A 91 -16.35 1.52 8.25
C ASP A 91 -17.09 1.15 6.95
N MET A 92 -16.36 0.99 5.84
CA MET A 92 -16.91 0.52 4.58
C MET A 92 -16.95 -1.02 4.52
N THR A 93 -15.85 -1.66 4.88
CA THR A 93 -15.68 -3.10 4.66
C THR A 93 -16.42 -3.97 5.65
N ASP A 94 -16.72 -3.49 6.88
CA ASP A 94 -17.55 -4.21 7.84
C ASP A 94 -19.03 -4.33 7.38
N VAL A 95 -19.48 -3.43 6.50
CA VAL A 95 -20.78 -3.58 5.84
C VAL A 95 -20.72 -4.71 4.81
N LEU A 96 -19.69 -4.69 3.95
CA LEU A 96 -19.49 -5.68 2.87
C LEU A 96 -19.17 -7.08 3.39
N ALA A 97 -18.47 -7.17 4.52
CA ALA A 97 -18.03 -8.44 5.14
C ALA A 97 -19.17 -9.34 5.61
N LYS A 98 -20.39 -8.83 5.72
CA LYS A 98 -21.58 -9.62 6.11
C LYS A 98 -21.86 -10.72 5.10
N ASP A 99 -21.67 -10.40 3.82
CA ASP A 99 -22.03 -11.29 2.72
C ASP A 99 -20.82 -11.68 1.86
N ASN A 100 -19.64 -11.09 2.08
CA ASN A 100 -18.46 -11.27 1.23
C ASN A 100 -17.19 -11.49 2.06
N LYS A 101 -16.19 -12.09 1.44
CA LYS A 101 -14.83 -12.17 1.97
C LYS A 101 -14.07 -10.90 1.65
N ILE A 102 -13.54 -10.27 2.67
CA ILE A 102 -12.67 -9.09 2.56
C ILE A 102 -11.21 -9.52 2.65
N VAL A 103 -10.38 -9.06 1.74
CA VAL A 103 -8.95 -9.34 1.72
C VAL A 103 -8.18 -8.05 1.52
N PHE A 104 -7.31 -7.71 2.46
CA PHE A 104 -6.34 -6.63 2.35
C PHE A 104 -4.96 -7.21 2.06
N ILE A 105 -4.26 -6.65 1.09
CA ILE A 105 -2.87 -7.03 0.79
C ILE A 105 -2.00 -5.80 0.92
N ASP A 106 -1.14 -5.77 1.92
CA ASP A 106 -0.11 -4.74 2.01
C ASP A 106 0.97 -5.06 0.97
N ARG A 107 1.31 -4.09 0.10
CA ARG A 107 2.43 -4.25 -0.86
C ARG A 107 3.76 -4.41 -0.12
N ALA A 108 4.78 -4.92 -0.80
CA ALA A 108 6.14 -4.89 -0.28
C ALA A 108 6.53 -3.48 0.18
N GLY A 109 7.10 -3.38 1.37
CA GLY A 109 7.45 -2.13 2.01
C GLY A 109 6.30 -1.35 2.65
N TYR A 110 5.05 -1.79 2.53
CA TYR A 110 3.87 -1.14 3.13
C TYR A 110 3.33 -1.95 4.30
N GLY A 111 2.72 -1.23 5.25
CA GLY A 111 2.05 -1.84 6.38
C GLY A 111 2.96 -2.78 7.17
N LEU A 112 2.55 -4.04 7.30
CA LEU A 112 3.32 -5.07 8.00
C LEU A 112 4.06 -6.04 7.06
N SER A 113 4.04 -5.76 5.75
CA SER A 113 4.83 -6.50 4.75
C SER A 113 6.32 -6.27 4.92
N ASP A 114 7.12 -7.19 4.40
CA ASP A 114 8.57 -7.00 4.35
C ASP A 114 8.96 -5.96 3.29
N ASP A 115 10.11 -5.30 3.50
CA ASP A 115 10.78 -4.52 2.47
C ASP A 115 11.40 -5.45 1.41
N THR A 116 11.65 -4.94 0.21
CA THR A 116 12.28 -5.70 -0.87
C THR A 116 13.19 -4.85 -1.73
N ALA A 117 14.26 -5.46 -2.22
CA ALA A 117 15.11 -4.89 -3.27
C ALA A 117 14.60 -5.24 -4.69
N THR A 118 13.55 -6.06 -4.81
CA THR A 118 12.90 -6.35 -6.10
C THR A 118 12.29 -5.05 -6.64
N PRO A 119 12.54 -4.68 -7.91
CA PRO A 119 11.94 -3.48 -8.47
C PRO A 119 10.41 -3.51 -8.37
N MET A 120 9.83 -2.40 -7.89
CA MET A 120 8.39 -2.23 -7.74
C MET A 120 7.74 -1.81 -9.07
N ASP A 121 8.06 -2.52 -10.16
CA ASP A 121 7.31 -2.40 -11.40
C ASP A 121 5.96 -3.13 -11.30
N VAL A 122 5.02 -2.71 -12.17
CA VAL A 122 3.65 -3.19 -12.10
C VAL A 122 3.54 -4.70 -12.28
N GLU A 123 4.43 -5.31 -13.06
CA GLU A 123 4.48 -6.75 -13.29
C GLU A 123 4.84 -7.50 -12.00
N ASN A 124 5.88 -7.05 -11.28
CA ASN A 124 6.31 -7.66 -10.03
C ASN A 124 5.26 -7.46 -8.92
N ILE A 125 4.69 -6.26 -8.80
CA ILE A 125 3.64 -5.97 -7.80
C ILE A 125 2.43 -6.88 -7.98
N VAL A 126 1.93 -7.02 -9.20
CA VAL A 126 0.77 -7.87 -9.49
C VAL A 126 1.09 -9.35 -9.29
N GLU A 127 2.29 -9.78 -9.68
CA GLU A 127 2.71 -11.17 -9.46
C GLU A 127 2.85 -11.50 -7.96
N ASP A 128 3.34 -10.56 -7.15
CA ASP A 128 3.42 -10.72 -5.71
C ASP A 128 2.02 -10.80 -5.07
N TYR A 129 1.06 -9.98 -5.49
CA TYR A 129 -0.34 -10.11 -5.04
C TYR A 129 -0.92 -11.50 -5.35
N ARG A 130 -0.69 -12.00 -6.56
CA ARG A 130 -1.19 -13.31 -6.99
C ARG A 130 -0.56 -14.45 -6.18
N LYS A 131 0.75 -14.39 -5.94
CA LYS A 131 1.47 -15.36 -5.09
C LYS A 131 0.99 -15.30 -3.65
N ALA A 132 0.81 -14.11 -3.10
CA ALA A 132 0.35 -13.93 -1.73
C ALA A 132 -1.04 -14.56 -1.51
N LEU A 133 -2.00 -14.31 -2.42
CA LEU A 133 -3.31 -14.96 -2.37
C LEU A 133 -3.20 -16.48 -2.46
N GLY A 134 -2.40 -16.98 -3.40
CA GLY A 134 -2.15 -18.42 -3.54
C GLY A 134 -1.53 -19.05 -2.30
N SER A 135 -0.56 -18.37 -1.66
CA SER A 135 0.08 -18.82 -0.42
C SER A 135 -0.90 -18.87 0.76
N CYS A 136 -1.92 -18.02 0.74
CA CYS A 136 -3.00 -18.03 1.74
C CYS A 136 -4.17 -18.97 1.39
N GLY A 137 -4.12 -19.65 0.24
CA GLY A 137 -5.22 -20.51 -0.22
C GLY A 137 -6.49 -19.70 -0.58
N ILE A 138 -6.34 -18.44 -0.93
CA ILE A 138 -7.45 -17.57 -1.35
C ILE A 138 -7.56 -17.68 -2.88
N GLU A 139 -8.61 -18.34 -3.33
CA GLU A 139 -8.85 -18.59 -4.76
C GLU A 139 -9.80 -17.54 -5.35
N GLY A 140 -9.60 -17.22 -6.65
CA GLY A 140 -10.48 -16.35 -7.44
C GLY A 140 -11.70 -17.09 -7.99
N PRO A 141 -12.54 -16.41 -8.78
CA PRO A 141 -12.29 -15.06 -9.27
C PRO A 141 -12.46 -13.98 -8.19
N TYR A 142 -11.78 -12.83 -8.38
CA TYR A 142 -11.74 -11.74 -7.40
C TYR A 142 -12.52 -10.51 -7.89
N VAL A 143 -13.08 -9.76 -6.93
CA VAL A 143 -13.46 -8.36 -7.16
C VAL A 143 -12.35 -7.48 -6.63
N LEU A 144 -11.65 -6.77 -7.51
CA LEU A 144 -10.60 -5.84 -7.10
C LEU A 144 -11.21 -4.51 -6.66
N VAL A 145 -10.85 -4.03 -5.47
CA VAL A 145 -11.27 -2.72 -4.95
C VAL A 145 -10.01 -1.87 -4.75
N ALA A 146 -9.81 -0.89 -5.61
CA ALA A 146 -8.53 -0.21 -5.74
C ALA A 146 -8.66 1.30 -5.52
N HIS A 147 -7.85 1.85 -4.61
CA HIS A 147 -7.77 3.28 -4.35
C HIS A 147 -6.53 3.90 -5.00
N SER A 148 -6.70 5.10 -5.56
CA SER A 148 -5.58 5.92 -6.04
C SER A 148 -4.60 5.14 -6.93
N LEU A 149 -3.32 5.04 -6.57
CA LEU A 149 -2.29 4.29 -7.32
C LEU A 149 -2.60 2.78 -7.41
N GLY A 150 -3.32 2.22 -6.44
CA GLY A 150 -3.81 0.85 -6.50
C GLY A 150 -4.63 0.53 -7.75
N GLY A 151 -5.30 1.55 -8.32
CA GLY A 151 -6.05 1.42 -9.57
C GLY A 151 -5.17 1.10 -10.79
N VAL A 152 -3.90 1.51 -10.77
CA VAL A 152 -2.93 1.15 -11.82
C VAL A 152 -2.67 -0.36 -11.79
N TYR A 153 -2.48 -0.91 -10.60
CA TYR A 153 -2.23 -2.34 -10.39
C TYR A 153 -3.47 -3.19 -10.68
N ALA A 154 -4.64 -2.74 -10.24
CA ALA A 154 -5.92 -3.40 -10.55
C ALA A 154 -6.16 -3.45 -12.06
N THR A 155 -5.94 -2.34 -12.77
CA THR A 155 -6.11 -2.27 -14.22
C THR A 155 -5.13 -3.16 -14.96
N PHE A 156 -3.87 -3.21 -14.51
CA PHE A 156 -2.87 -4.11 -15.09
C PHE A 156 -3.23 -5.58 -14.85
N TRP A 157 -3.63 -5.92 -13.62
CA TRP A 157 -4.01 -7.29 -13.26
C TRP A 157 -5.20 -7.76 -14.09
N GLU A 158 -6.28 -7.00 -14.12
CA GLU A 158 -7.49 -7.29 -14.87
C GLU A 158 -7.20 -7.42 -16.38
N SER A 159 -6.33 -6.57 -16.94
CA SER A 159 -5.97 -6.60 -18.35
C SER A 159 -5.04 -7.76 -18.74
N THR A 160 -4.28 -8.29 -17.79
CA THR A 160 -3.30 -9.38 -18.08
C THR A 160 -3.78 -10.75 -17.61
N HIS A 161 -4.70 -10.81 -16.65
CA HIS A 161 -5.25 -12.04 -16.07
C HIS A 161 -6.77 -11.92 -15.87
N PRO A 162 -7.53 -11.61 -16.95
CA PRO A 162 -8.97 -11.39 -16.85
C PRO A 162 -9.74 -12.60 -16.30
N GLU A 163 -9.21 -13.81 -16.48
CA GLU A 163 -9.82 -15.04 -15.96
C GLU A 163 -9.85 -15.14 -14.43
N GLN A 164 -9.08 -14.29 -13.75
CA GLN A 164 -9.02 -14.24 -12.29
C GLN A 164 -9.93 -13.17 -11.70
N ILE A 165 -10.56 -12.33 -12.53
CA ILE A 165 -11.28 -11.14 -12.10
C ILE A 165 -12.72 -11.20 -12.54
N GLU A 166 -13.64 -11.05 -11.60
CA GLU A 166 -15.08 -10.99 -11.87
C GLU A 166 -15.66 -9.57 -11.79
N GLY A 167 -14.94 -8.61 -11.18
CA GLY A 167 -15.33 -7.22 -11.11
C GLY A 167 -14.21 -6.30 -10.67
N VAL A 168 -14.31 -5.00 -10.97
CA VAL A 168 -13.34 -3.99 -10.50
C VAL A 168 -14.06 -2.74 -10.00
N VAL A 169 -13.66 -2.27 -8.82
CA VAL A 169 -14.10 -1.01 -8.22
C VAL A 169 -12.91 -0.07 -8.10
N PHE A 170 -13.03 1.11 -8.66
CA PHE A 170 -12.04 2.18 -8.55
C PHE A 170 -12.54 3.22 -7.55
N LEU A 171 -11.82 3.42 -6.44
CA LEU A 171 -12.09 4.42 -5.42
C LEU A 171 -11.20 5.65 -5.67
N ASP A 172 -11.68 6.64 -6.39
CA ASP A 172 -10.93 7.84 -6.83
C ASP A 172 -9.50 7.51 -7.31
N SER A 173 -9.40 6.48 -8.13
CA SER A 173 -8.14 5.89 -8.58
C SER A 173 -7.38 6.78 -9.56
N THR A 174 -6.10 6.47 -9.79
CA THR A 174 -5.26 7.16 -10.77
C THR A 174 -5.86 7.04 -12.15
N GLN A 175 -6.10 8.19 -12.79
CA GLN A 175 -6.69 8.30 -14.11
C GLN A 175 -5.61 8.07 -15.17
N LEU A 176 -5.64 6.90 -15.79
CA LEU A 176 -4.67 6.57 -16.82
C LEU A 176 -5.04 7.22 -18.16
N ARG A 177 -4.03 7.68 -18.86
CA ARG A 177 -4.09 8.20 -20.23
C ARG A 177 -2.74 7.99 -20.90
N GLU A 178 -2.70 8.19 -22.21
CA GLU A 178 -1.43 8.28 -22.90
C GLU A 178 -0.62 9.42 -22.28
N ASP A 179 0.61 9.13 -21.89
CA ASP A 179 1.49 10.06 -21.17
C ASP A 179 0.89 10.64 -19.86
N THR A 180 0.28 9.78 -19.05
CA THR A 180 -0.27 10.17 -17.73
C THR A 180 0.75 10.96 -16.91
N PHE A 181 1.99 10.53 -16.94
CA PHE A 181 3.13 11.25 -16.43
C PHE A 181 4.17 11.36 -17.56
N PRO A 182 4.55 12.56 -18.00
CA PRO A 182 5.60 12.72 -19.00
C PRO A 182 6.88 12.01 -18.55
N GLU A 183 7.67 11.54 -19.52
CA GLU A 183 8.97 10.92 -19.24
C GLU A 183 9.85 11.93 -18.48
N GLY A 184 9.98 11.70 -17.20
CA GLY A 184 10.75 12.52 -16.27
C GLY A 184 10.38 12.04 -14.89
N LYS A 185 11.34 11.73 -14.07
CA LYS A 185 11.13 11.33 -12.69
C LYS A 185 10.20 12.35 -12.02
N LEU A 186 9.10 11.86 -11.45
CA LEU A 186 8.50 12.57 -10.35
C LEU A 186 9.68 12.86 -9.40
N THR A 187 9.95 14.12 -9.10
CA THR A 187 11.09 14.47 -8.26
C THR A 187 10.84 13.82 -6.91
N ASN A 188 11.53 12.72 -6.64
CA ASN A 188 11.52 12.13 -5.31
C ASN A 188 12.10 13.19 -4.35
N THR A 189 11.28 13.68 -3.43
CA THR A 189 11.70 14.65 -2.42
C THR A 189 12.35 13.97 -1.22
N HIS A 190 12.26 12.63 -1.16
CA HIS A 190 12.90 11.85 -0.12
C HIS A 190 14.38 11.65 -0.45
N GLU A 191 15.21 11.98 0.52
CA GLU A 191 16.65 11.85 0.37
C GLU A 191 17.09 10.39 0.65
N ARG A 192 18.16 9.95 0.00
CA ARG A 192 18.80 8.65 0.32
C ARG A 192 19.17 8.50 1.80
N SER A 193 19.29 9.62 2.50
CA SER A 193 19.48 9.65 3.96
C SER A 193 18.31 9.04 4.73
N GLU A 194 17.07 9.22 4.27
CA GLU A 194 15.88 8.65 4.93
C GLU A 194 15.86 7.13 4.81
N ILE A 195 16.15 6.59 3.63
CA ILE A 195 16.30 5.14 3.42
C ILE A 195 17.41 4.58 4.31
N LEU A 196 18.54 5.28 4.41
CA LEU A 196 19.62 4.86 5.30
C LEU A 196 19.20 4.90 6.77
N MET A 197 18.47 5.93 7.20
CA MET A 197 17.94 6.04 8.56
C MET A 197 16.97 4.91 8.88
N ASN A 198 16.10 4.54 7.92
CA ASN A 198 15.22 3.38 8.05
C ASN A 198 16.04 2.09 8.21
N LYS A 199 16.98 1.82 7.29
CA LYS A 199 17.85 0.62 7.35
C LYS A 199 18.63 0.50 8.66
N LEU A 200 19.00 1.63 9.25
CA LEU A 200 19.68 1.67 10.56
C LEU A 200 18.71 1.58 11.75
N GLY A 201 17.39 1.62 11.54
CA GLY A 201 16.37 1.63 12.58
C GLY A 201 16.26 2.97 13.33
N LEU A 202 16.79 4.05 12.77
CA LEU A 202 16.84 5.36 13.44
C LEU A 202 15.48 6.04 13.52
N PHE A 203 14.56 5.75 12.60
CA PHE A 203 13.20 6.30 12.62
C PHE A 203 12.42 5.90 13.87
N ARG A 204 12.73 4.76 14.49
CA ARG A 204 12.11 4.32 15.76
C ARG A 204 12.24 5.34 16.90
N PHE A 205 13.26 6.21 16.85
CA PHE A 205 13.49 7.26 17.84
C PHE A 205 12.86 8.60 17.50
N SER A 206 12.46 8.81 16.25
CA SER A 206 11.80 10.05 15.80
C SER A 206 10.28 9.98 15.90
N VAL A 207 9.74 8.79 16.11
CA VAL A 207 8.31 8.55 16.25
C VAL A 207 8.01 8.18 17.70
N PRO A 208 7.00 8.77 18.36
CA PRO A 208 6.56 8.33 19.68
C PRO A 208 6.31 6.81 19.68
N GLY A 209 6.71 6.12 20.72
CA GLY A 209 6.53 4.67 20.81
C GLY A 209 5.06 4.27 20.67
N SER A 210 4.79 3.09 20.13
CA SER A 210 3.46 2.49 20.23
C SER A 210 3.12 2.38 21.71
N GLU A 211 2.05 3.07 22.15
CA GLU A 211 1.52 2.87 23.52
C GLU A 211 1.14 1.40 23.67
N ASP A 212 1.40 0.83 24.84
CA ASP A 212 0.97 -0.53 25.13
C ASP A 212 -0.54 -0.63 24.96
N ILE A 213 -0.98 -1.52 24.07
CA ILE A 213 -2.41 -1.79 23.86
C ILE A 213 -2.85 -2.75 24.96
N PRO A 214 -3.81 -2.37 25.84
CA PRO A 214 -4.23 -3.19 26.94
C PRO A 214 -4.67 -4.58 26.51
N GLU A 215 -4.42 -5.55 27.37
CA GLU A 215 -4.89 -6.90 27.17
C GLU A 215 -6.44 -6.94 27.28
N GLY A 216 -7.10 -7.52 26.26
CA GLY A 216 -8.57 -7.60 26.21
C GLY A 216 -9.26 -6.40 25.57
N GLU A 217 -8.54 -5.38 25.09
CA GLU A 217 -9.12 -4.33 24.26
C GLU A 217 -9.57 -4.90 22.90
N ASP A 218 -10.72 -4.46 22.40
CA ASP A 218 -11.20 -4.86 21.08
C ASP A 218 -10.52 -4.05 19.95
N LEU A 219 -10.69 -4.50 18.69
CA LEU A 219 -10.08 -3.86 17.54
C LEU A 219 -10.52 -2.38 17.41
N LYS A 220 -11.78 -2.07 17.71
CA LYS A 220 -12.31 -0.70 17.60
C LYS A 220 -11.68 0.24 18.62
N GLY A 221 -11.53 -0.20 19.86
CA GLY A 221 -10.87 0.57 20.91
C GLY A 221 -9.36 0.77 20.63
N ALA A 222 -8.72 -0.25 20.06
CA ALA A 222 -7.30 -0.24 19.74
C ALA A 222 -6.96 0.43 18.39
N SER A 223 -7.95 0.74 17.54
CA SER A 223 -7.78 1.11 16.13
C SER A 223 -6.74 2.20 15.89
N SER A 224 -6.83 3.33 16.58
CA SER A 224 -5.89 4.45 16.39
C SER A 224 -4.45 4.08 16.76
N ARG A 225 -4.25 3.26 17.81
CA ARG A 225 -2.92 2.81 18.23
C ARG A 225 -2.36 1.77 17.29
N LEU A 226 -3.21 0.88 16.76
CA LEU A 226 -2.82 -0.11 15.74
C LEU A 226 -2.48 0.54 14.41
N SER A 227 -3.29 1.51 13.95
CA SER A 227 -2.99 2.31 12.77
C SER A 227 -1.62 2.99 12.91
N TYR A 228 -1.40 3.66 14.04
CA TYR A 228 -0.13 4.29 14.33
C TYR A 228 1.05 3.29 14.34
N LEU A 229 0.87 2.11 14.95
CA LEU A 229 1.86 1.02 14.97
C LEU A 229 2.19 0.55 13.56
N ILE A 230 1.18 0.32 12.73
CA ILE A 230 1.33 -0.17 11.35
C ILE A 230 2.07 0.87 10.50
N CYS A 231 1.63 2.13 10.51
CA CYS A 231 2.27 3.21 9.74
C CYS A 231 3.73 3.44 10.15
N ASN A 232 4.07 3.21 11.43
CA ASN A 232 5.46 3.35 11.89
C ASN A 232 6.34 2.16 11.55
N SER A 233 5.76 1.01 11.24
CA SER A 233 6.51 -0.19 10.89
C SER A 233 7.14 -0.10 9.49
N SER A 234 6.59 0.73 8.60
CA SER A 234 6.95 0.79 7.18
C SER A 234 7.44 2.17 6.71
N LEU A 235 7.97 2.99 7.61
CA LEU A 235 8.54 4.30 7.25
C LEU A 235 9.56 4.17 6.12
N TRP A 236 9.50 5.07 5.15
CA TRP A 236 10.21 5.16 3.88
C TRP A 236 11.37 4.14 3.69
N ASN A 237 11.19 3.19 2.80
CA ASN A 237 12.08 2.04 2.59
C ASN A 237 12.45 1.86 1.11
N GLU A 238 13.20 0.81 0.76
CA GLU A 238 13.65 0.57 -0.62
C GLU A 238 12.49 0.30 -1.58
N ALA A 239 11.49 -0.46 -1.15
CA ALA A 239 10.33 -0.76 -1.98
C ALA A 239 9.52 0.49 -2.29
N MET A 240 9.23 1.35 -1.28
CA MET A 240 8.52 2.62 -1.48
C MET A 240 9.27 3.55 -2.41
N ASP A 241 10.60 3.68 -2.28
CA ASP A 241 11.44 4.49 -3.16
C ASP A 241 11.41 3.97 -4.59
N SER A 242 11.54 2.66 -4.76
CA SER A 242 11.44 1.99 -6.05
C SER A 242 10.06 2.17 -6.70
N GLU A 243 8.96 2.03 -5.93
CA GLU A 243 7.61 2.28 -6.44
C GLU A 243 7.46 3.71 -6.92
N TYR A 244 7.90 4.68 -6.11
CA TYR A 244 7.82 6.10 -6.45
C TYR A 244 8.59 6.43 -7.75
N ASP A 245 9.80 5.93 -7.89
CA ASP A 245 10.62 6.09 -9.09
C ASP A 245 9.97 5.48 -10.34
N LEU A 246 9.15 4.43 -10.17
CA LEU A 246 8.52 3.67 -11.25
C LEU A 246 7.07 4.07 -11.55
N ILE A 247 6.44 5.00 -10.80
CA ILE A 247 5.03 5.40 -11.02
C ILE A 247 4.74 5.72 -12.50
N SER A 248 5.57 6.57 -13.12
CA SER A 248 5.40 6.96 -14.52
C SER A 248 5.48 5.76 -15.46
N SER A 249 6.49 4.92 -15.26
CA SER A 249 6.68 3.68 -16.04
C SER A 249 5.51 2.73 -15.86
N ASN A 250 5.05 2.52 -14.63
CA ASN A 250 3.94 1.64 -14.28
C ASN A 250 2.63 2.13 -14.92
N CYS A 251 2.33 3.42 -14.86
CA CYS A 251 1.17 4.01 -15.52
C CYS A 251 1.21 3.82 -17.04
N ASN A 252 2.38 4.08 -17.67
CA ASN A 252 2.54 3.96 -19.11
C ASN A 252 2.47 2.50 -19.58
N LYS A 253 3.08 1.57 -18.84
CA LYS A 253 2.98 0.12 -19.10
C LYS A 253 1.52 -0.34 -19.01
N THR A 254 0.82 0.04 -17.94
CA THR A 254 -0.57 -0.32 -17.72
C THR A 254 -1.45 0.24 -18.83
N TRP A 255 -1.33 1.54 -19.18
CA TRP A 255 -2.08 2.14 -20.26
C TRP A 255 -1.96 1.35 -21.59
N LYS A 256 -0.73 0.91 -21.92
CA LYS A 256 -0.48 0.12 -23.14
C LYS A 256 -1.07 -1.29 -23.08
N LYS A 257 -1.26 -1.84 -21.87
CA LYS A 257 -1.79 -3.19 -21.66
C LYS A 257 -3.30 -3.26 -21.54
N ILE A 258 -3.99 -2.13 -21.31
CA ILE A 258 -5.45 -2.13 -21.18
C ILE A 258 -6.09 -2.81 -22.40
N ALA A 259 -6.82 -3.87 -22.13
CA ALA A 259 -7.65 -4.59 -23.08
C ALA A 259 -9.12 -4.41 -22.68
N SER A 260 -9.93 -3.86 -23.60
CA SER A 260 -11.35 -3.72 -23.37
C SER A 260 -12.00 -5.09 -23.21
N ASN A 261 -12.84 -5.25 -22.19
CA ASN A 261 -13.58 -6.48 -21.92
C ASN A 261 -14.93 -6.20 -21.24
N ASP A 262 -15.71 -7.26 -21.02
CA ASP A 262 -17.06 -7.19 -20.46
C ASP A 262 -17.12 -7.36 -18.95
N ILE A 263 -15.97 -7.49 -18.26
CA ILE A 263 -15.92 -7.56 -16.79
C ILE A 263 -16.56 -6.30 -16.22
N PRO A 264 -17.58 -6.41 -15.35
CA PRO A 264 -18.25 -5.27 -14.76
C PRO A 264 -17.29 -4.42 -13.92
N LYS A 265 -17.30 -3.11 -14.16
CA LYS A 265 -16.46 -2.14 -13.46
C LYS A 265 -17.28 -0.95 -12.98
N VAL A 266 -16.87 -0.34 -11.88
CA VAL A 266 -17.38 0.96 -11.44
C VAL A 266 -16.24 1.85 -11.01
N TYR A 267 -16.25 3.09 -11.50
CA TYR A 267 -15.32 4.12 -11.09
C TYR A 267 -16.04 5.14 -10.22
N ILE A 268 -15.75 5.17 -8.94
CA ILE A 268 -16.22 6.17 -7.97
C ILE A 268 -15.24 7.34 -8.02
N CYS A 269 -15.68 8.47 -8.55
CA CYS A 269 -14.87 9.67 -8.68
C CYS A 269 -15.27 10.68 -7.60
N ALA A 270 -14.34 11.08 -6.75
CA ALA A 270 -14.56 12.13 -5.77
C ALA A 270 -14.67 13.52 -6.45
N THR A 271 -15.66 14.33 -6.02
CA THR A 271 -15.88 15.68 -6.60
C THR A 271 -15.09 16.78 -5.89
N TRP A 272 -14.30 16.44 -4.87
CA TRP A 272 -13.43 17.35 -4.13
C TRP A 272 -14.15 18.59 -3.55
N GLY A 273 -15.40 18.40 -3.10
CA GLY A 273 -16.23 19.44 -2.53
C GLY A 273 -16.82 20.43 -3.53
N SER A 274 -16.70 20.11 -4.84
CA SER A 274 -17.23 20.94 -5.93
C SER A 274 -18.59 20.44 -6.44
N ASP A 275 -19.42 19.93 -5.55
CA ASP A 275 -20.71 19.27 -5.88
C ASP A 275 -21.68 20.17 -6.66
N THR A 276 -21.49 21.48 -6.59
CA THR A 276 -22.31 22.49 -7.26
C THR A 276 -21.60 23.16 -8.45
N ASP A 277 -20.31 22.92 -8.65
CA ASP A 277 -19.55 23.46 -9.78
C ASP A 277 -19.60 22.50 -10.98
N GLN A 278 -20.63 22.67 -11.83
CA GLN A 278 -20.83 21.83 -13.01
C GLN A 278 -19.61 21.83 -13.93
N LYS A 279 -18.90 22.95 -14.06
CA LYS A 279 -17.70 23.04 -14.91
C LYS A 279 -16.58 22.15 -14.39
N TYR A 280 -16.41 22.07 -13.07
CA TYR A 280 -15.43 21.17 -12.46
C TYR A 280 -15.81 19.70 -12.67
N ILE A 281 -17.07 19.37 -12.46
CA ILE A 281 -17.62 18.02 -12.67
C ILE A 281 -17.39 17.59 -14.11
N ASP A 282 -17.80 18.43 -15.10
CA ASP A 282 -17.62 18.16 -16.53
C ASP A 282 -16.13 17.95 -16.91
N ALA A 283 -15.23 18.72 -16.28
CA ALA A 283 -13.80 18.58 -16.51
C ALA A 283 -13.27 17.23 -15.98
N ARG A 284 -13.71 16.81 -14.79
CA ARG A 284 -13.36 15.48 -14.23
C ARG A 284 -13.86 14.34 -15.10
N GLU A 285 -15.13 14.40 -15.51
CA GLU A 285 -15.71 13.39 -16.41
C GLU A 285 -14.96 13.32 -17.74
N ASN A 286 -14.65 14.46 -18.34
CA ASN A 286 -13.97 14.50 -19.64
C ASN A 286 -12.55 13.91 -19.59
N ILE A 287 -11.85 14.04 -18.46
CA ILE A 287 -10.55 13.41 -18.25
C ILE A 287 -10.69 11.89 -18.13
N LEU A 288 -11.75 11.41 -17.47
CA LEU A 288 -11.98 9.98 -17.22
C LEU A 288 -12.50 9.22 -18.45
N LYS A 289 -13.36 9.86 -19.28
CA LYS A 289 -14.03 9.21 -20.43
C LYS A 289 -13.10 8.36 -21.31
N PRO A 290 -11.91 8.81 -21.74
CA PRO A 290 -11.03 8.00 -22.57
C PRO A 290 -10.54 6.73 -21.87
N TYR A 291 -10.26 6.83 -20.56
CA TYR A 291 -9.81 5.70 -19.75
C TYR A 291 -10.92 4.67 -19.58
N LEU A 292 -12.12 5.11 -19.18
CA LEU A 292 -13.28 4.23 -19.01
C LEU A 292 -13.66 3.54 -20.32
N ALA A 293 -13.68 4.29 -21.43
CA ALA A 293 -13.96 3.72 -22.76
C ALA A 293 -12.92 2.68 -23.19
N LYS A 294 -11.65 2.87 -22.82
CA LYS A 294 -10.58 1.93 -23.15
C LYS A 294 -10.69 0.63 -22.35
N MET A 295 -11.11 0.70 -21.08
CA MET A 295 -11.31 -0.48 -20.22
C MET A 295 -12.56 -1.30 -20.62
N GLY A 296 -13.59 -0.66 -21.18
CA GLY A 296 -14.89 -1.28 -21.46
C GLY A 296 -15.70 -1.56 -20.19
N ASN A 297 -17.03 -1.67 -20.34
CA ASN A 297 -18.01 -2.01 -19.28
C ASN A 297 -17.72 -1.37 -17.90
N CYS A 298 -17.50 -0.05 -17.89
CA CYS A 298 -17.17 0.69 -16.69
C CYS A 298 -18.14 1.85 -16.46
N ASP A 299 -18.92 1.78 -15.39
CA ASP A 299 -19.81 2.86 -14.95
C ASP A 299 -19.02 3.95 -14.23
N LEU A 300 -19.42 5.19 -14.37
CA LEU A 300 -18.91 6.33 -13.63
C LEU A 300 -19.92 6.79 -12.58
N VAL A 301 -19.51 6.84 -11.33
CA VAL A 301 -20.31 7.41 -10.24
C VAL A 301 -19.53 8.58 -9.65
N LEU A 302 -20.13 9.76 -9.69
CA LEU A 302 -19.60 10.95 -9.03
C LEU A 302 -20.11 10.98 -7.58
N LEU A 303 -19.20 11.08 -6.61
CA LEU A 303 -19.55 11.07 -5.20
C LEU A 303 -18.93 12.29 -4.50
N PRO A 304 -19.74 13.10 -3.78
CA PRO A 304 -19.23 14.21 -3.00
C PRO A 304 -18.21 13.78 -1.95
N GLY A 305 -17.01 14.32 -2.02
CA GLY A 305 -15.94 13.98 -1.09
C GLY A 305 -14.55 14.35 -1.60
N ILE A 306 -13.53 14.02 -0.82
CA ILE A 306 -12.11 14.19 -1.16
C ILE A 306 -11.51 12.86 -1.60
N HIS A 307 -10.20 12.86 -1.89
CA HIS A 307 -9.46 11.68 -2.38
C HIS A 307 -9.63 10.41 -1.52
N LEU A 308 -9.73 10.55 -0.19
CA LEU A 308 -10.03 9.45 0.74
C LEU A 308 -11.54 9.21 0.84
N ILE A 309 -12.19 8.95 -0.30
CA ILE A 309 -13.64 8.86 -0.41
C ILE A 309 -14.23 7.75 0.44
N TYR A 310 -13.50 6.65 0.63
CA TYR A 310 -13.89 5.52 1.46
C TYR A 310 -13.98 5.84 2.95
N GLU A 311 -13.22 6.85 3.43
CA GLU A 311 -13.33 7.33 4.82
C GLU A 311 -14.47 8.31 5.00
N GLN A 312 -14.69 9.20 4.01
CA GLN A 312 -15.73 10.23 4.11
C GLN A 312 -17.12 9.70 3.79
N ARG A 313 -17.22 8.72 2.90
CA ARG A 313 -18.47 8.17 2.38
C ARG A 313 -18.47 6.63 2.42
N PRO A 314 -18.13 6.01 3.56
CA PRO A 314 -17.97 4.56 3.65
C PRO A 314 -19.24 3.80 3.28
N VAL A 315 -20.40 4.28 3.72
CA VAL A 315 -21.70 3.62 3.48
C VAL A 315 -22.11 3.74 2.01
N GLU A 316 -21.92 4.92 1.40
CA GLU A 316 -22.22 5.14 -0.01
C GLU A 316 -21.29 4.33 -0.92
N CYS A 317 -20.00 4.27 -0.58
CA CYS A 317 -19.04 3.42 -1.29
C CYS A 317 -19.43 1.94 -1.18
N ALA A 318 -19.75 1.45 0.03
CA ALA A 318 -20.20 0.07 0.23
C ALA A 318 -21.43 -0.24 -0.62
N LYS A 319 -22.43 0.64 -0.64
CA LYS A 319 -23.63 0.46 -1.44
C LYS A 319 -23.36 0.38 -2.94
N ILE A 320 -22.47 1.23 -3.46
CA ILE A 320 -22.09 1.19 -4.88
C ILE A 320 -21.39 -0.14 -5.21
N ILE A 321 -20.53 -0.63 -4.29
CA ILE A 321 -19.89 -1.93 -4.43
C ILE A 321 -20.94 -3.04 -4.44
N GLU A 322 -21.88 -3.07 -3.47
CA GLU A 322 -22.98 -4.05 -3.43
C GLU A 322 -23.81 -4.03 -4.71
N ASP A 323 -24.06 -2.85 -5.29
CA ASP A 323 -24.81 -2.74 -6.55
C ASP A 323 -24.02 -3.29 -7.77
N LEU A 324 -22.67 -3.22 -7.74
CA LEU A 324 -21.82 -3.92 -8.70
C LEU A 324 -21.92 -5.46 -8.50
N LEU A 325 -21.79 -5.94 -7.25
CA LEU A 325 -21.81 -7.37 -6.92
C LEU A 325 -23.11 -8.07 -7.34
N LYS A 326 -24.23 -7.37 -7.40
CA LYS A 326 -25.51 -7.93 -7.90
C LYS A 326 -25.52 -8.18 -9.42
N ARG A 327 -24.51 -7.71 -10.14
CA ARG A 327 -24.41 -7.81 -11.62
C ARG A 327 -23.46 -8.92 -12.07
N ILE A 328 -22.75 -9.58 -11.13
CA ILE A 328 -21.76 -10.64 -11.37
C ILE A 328 -22.15 -11.96 -10.72
#